data_5ffe7ba533fb7f93bcf85f1f75d4b800
#
_entry.id   5ffe7ba533fb7f93bcf85f1f75d4b800
#
_cell.length_a   1.000
_cell.length_b   1.000
_cell.length_c   1.000
_cell.angle_alpha   90.00
_cell.angle_beta   90.00
_cell.angle_gamma   90.00
#
_symmetry.space_group_name_H-M   'P 1'
#
loop_
_entity.id
_entity.type
_entity.pdbx_description
1 polymer ?
#
loop_
_entity_poly.entity_id
_entity_poly.type
_entity_poly.pdbx_seq_one_letter_code
_entity_poly.pdbx_strand_id
1 'polypeptide(L)'
;MVDFYSTRLVQYYPEGNMPAEIIGTDEELPTQTPMNMIRYAPVSTTRTAIPRISTRSIFKILPGWSVTAEYTFDRKDVNYDFYSGSFKYADCQLAVKNSIEAGQDYYKLQDEQTRYNAFNLYSNFEKKWGKHGFKAMVGFNQESSYYKLFMGQVKGQTAPSVPSFEGGSGEKLLQDSYSEYAIRSGFARLNYSFNDRYLLELNGRYDGSSKFPKNSRFGFFPSVSLGWRMGQEKFMNWSKSWLDDFKLRASYGSIGNQ
;
A
#
# COMPACT_ATOMS: atom_id res chain seq x y z
N MET A 1 18.99 15.15 19.60
CA MET A 1 17.94 15.43 20.60
C MET A 1 18.41 15.29 22.06
N VAL A 2 19.63 14.77 22.29
CA VAL A 2 20.20 14.57 23.63
C VAL A 2 20.83 15.87 24.20
N ASP A 3 21.18 16.81 23.36
CA ASP A 3 21.93 18.03 23.76
C ASP A 3 21.10 19.15 24.35
N PHE A 4 19.77 19.00 24.42
CA PHE A 4 18.86 20.01 24.96
C PHE A 4 18.59 19.90 26.46
N TYR A 5 19.10 18.85 27.10
CA TYR A 5 18.86 18.65 28.53
C TYR A 5 20.12 18.91 29.35
N SER A 6 20.02 19.87 30.25
CA SER A 6 21.07 20.07 31.24
C SER A 6 21.22 18.79 32.08
N THR A 7 22.45 18.26 32.19
CA THR A 7 22.79 17.10 33.03
C THR A 7 22.46 17.30 34.51
N ARG A 8 22.09 18.52 34.91
CA ARG A 8 21.69 18.90 36.27
C ARG A 8 20.18 18.83 36.50
N LEU A 9 19.37 18.63 35.45
CA LEU A 9 17.93 18.45 35.59
C LEU A 9 17.61 17.00 35.89
N VAL A 10 16.86 16.74 36.95
CA VAL A 10 16.37 15.41 37.28
C VAL A 10 15.43 14.96 36.16
N GLN A 11 15.67 13.79 35.59
CA GLN A 11 14.86 13.26 34.48
C GLN A 11 13.41 12.98 34.87
N TYR A 12 13.15 12.83 36.15
CA TYR A 12 11.83 12.50 36.67
C TYR A 12 11.61 13.24 38.01
N TYR A 13 10.57 14.07 38.02
CA TYR A 13 9.97 14.54 39.25
C TYR A 13 8.71 13.71 39.55
N PRO A 14 8.44 13.34 40.81
CA PRO A 14 7.13 12.81 41.15
C PRO A 14 6.08 13.77 40.58
N GLU A 15 5.15 13.26 39.77
CA GLU A 15 4.12 14.03 39.08
C GLU A 15 4.62 14.86 37.85
N GLY A 16 5.92 14.86 37.53
CA GLY A 16 6.46 15.54 36.35
C GLY A 16 6.53 17.07 36.45
N ASN A 17 6.24 17.64 37.61
CA ASN A 17 6.27 19.08 37.87
C ASN A 17 7.54 19.44 38.68
N MET A 18 8.09 20.62 38.46
CA MET A 18 8.97 21.20 39.45
C MET A 18 8.12 21.72 40.61
N PRO A 19 8.56 21.55 41.86
CA PRO A 19 8.05 22.35 42.97
C PRO A 19 8.51 23.78 42.70
N ALA A 20 7.74 24.54 41.99
CA ALA A 20 8.05 25.91 41.69
C ALA A 20 7.02 26.79 42.37
N GLU A 21 7.33 27.35 43.48
CA GLU A 21 7.01 28.74 43.70
C GLU A 21 7.79 29.53 42.66
N ILE A 22 7.31 29.59 41.44
CA ILE A 22 7.68 30.67 40.52
C ILE A 22 7.08 31.90 41.15
N ILE A 23 7.96 32.83 41.61
CA ILE A 23 7.62 34.04 42.27
C ILE A 23 6.40 34.67 41.58
N GLY A 24 5.21 34.58 42.21
CA GLY A 24 3.99 35.18 41.77
C GLY A 24 2.96 34.33 41.03
N THR A 25 3.12 33.01 40.96
CA THR A 25 2.09 32.10 40.41
C THR A 25 1.92 30.88 41.31
N ASP A 26 0.65 30.57 41.65
CA ASP A 26 0.28 29.37 42.41
C ASP A 26 0.20 28.12 41.52
N GLU A 27 0.74 28.16 40.29
CA GLU A 27 0.70 27.06 39.33
C GLU A 27 1.99 26.24 39.34
N GLU A 28 1.87 24.98 39.62
CA GLU A 28 2.95 24.02 39.34
C GLU A 28 3.10 23.83 37.84
N LEU A 29 4.25 24.22 37.31
CA LEU A 29 4.55 24.09 35.89
C LEU A 29 5.47 22.89 35.61
N PRO A 30 5.19 22.09 34.61
CA PRO A 30 6.09 21.03 34.20
C PRO A 30 7.43 21.60 33.72
N THR A 31 8.51 20.92 34.05
CA THR A 31 9.82 21.22 33.47
C THR A 31 9.96 20.61 32.09
N GLN A 32 10.81 21.18 31.25
CA GLN A 32 11.12 20.62 29.93
C GLN A 32 12.05 19.39 30.12
N THR A 33 11.50 18.30 30.60
CA THR A 33 12.19 17.02 30.74
C THR A 33 11.73 16.05 29.63
N PRO A 34 12.50 15.00 29.30
CA PRO A 34 12.07 13.97 28.36
C PRO A 34 10.73 13.36 28.71
N MET A 35 10.45 13.15 30.00
CA MET A 35 9.17 12.60 30.47
C MET A 35 8.01 13.55 30.22
N ASN A 36 8.20 14.84 30.48
CA ASN A 36 7.16 15.83 30.24
C ASN A 36 6.90 16.05 28.72
N MET A 37 7.94 16.00 27.90
CA MET A 37 7.78 16.03 26.45
C MET A 37 6.96 14.84 25.93
N ILE A 38 7.17 13.64 26.51
CA ILE A 38 6.35 12.46 26.16
C ILE A 38 4.91 12.64 26.67
N ARG A 39 4.71 13.13 27.89
CA ARG A 39 3.38 13.34 28.49
C ARG A 39 2.53 14.32 27.70
N TYR A 40 3.14 15.39 27.21
CA TYR A 40 2.48 16.45 26.46
C TYR A 40 2.69 16.34 24.93
N ALA A 41 3.20 15.20 24.47
CA ALA A 41 3.36 14.96 23.03
C ALA A 41 2.03 15.11 22.30
N PRO A 42 2.04 15.67 21.09
CA PRO A 42 0.85 15.74 20.26
C PRO A 42 0.26 14.35 20.00
N VAL A 43 -1.04 14.24 20.05
CA VAL A 43 -1.75 12.98 19.76
C VAL A 43 -2.22 12.98 18.32
N SER A 44 -1.89 11.93 17.60
CA SER A 44 -2.45 11.67 16.28
C SER A 44 -3.32 10.43 16.29
N THR A 45 -4.41 10.48 15.57
CA THR A 45 -5.28 9.34 15.35
C THR A 45 -5.33 9.03 13.86
N THR A 46 -5.02 7.80 13.49
CA THR A 46 -5.19 7.32 12.12
C THR A 46 -6.20 6.17 12.12
N ARG A 47 -7.26 6.34 11.35
CA ARG A 47 -8.27 5.29 11.13
C ARG A 47 -8.20 4.85 9.68
N THR A 48 -8.03 3.56 9.46
CA THR A 48 -7.99 2.98 8.11
C THR A 48 -9.09 1.94 7.98
N ALA A 49 -9.90 2.07 6.93
CA ALA A 49 -10.91 1.09 6.55
C ALA A 49 -10.62 0.59 5.12
N ILE A 50 -10.62 -0.74 4.93
CA ILE A 50 -10.32 -1.34 3.62
C ILE A 50 -11.38 -2.41 3.32
N PRO A 51 -12.61 -2.01 2.95
CA PRO A 51 -13.59 -2.95 2.43
C PRO A 51 -13.17 -3.46 1.05
N ARG A 52 -13.18 -4.80 0.89
CA ARG A 52 -12.92 -5.50 -0.37
C ARG A 52 -14.05 -6.44 -0.68
N ILE A 53 -14.53 -6.39 -1.92
CA ILE A 53 -15.51 -7.32 -2.47
C ILE A 53 -14.90 -7.95 -3.71
N SER A 54 -14.83 -9.29 -3.73
CA SER A 54 -14.37 -10.03 -4.90
C SER A 54 -15.41 -11.09 -5.25
N THR A 55 -15.77 -11.16 -6.52
CA THR A 55 -16.68 -12.17 -7.06
C THR A 55 -15.97 -12.94 -8.17
N ARG A 56 -16.20 -14.24 -8.23
CA ARG A 56 -15.70 -15.11 -9.29
C ARG A 56 -16.84 -16.00 -9.76
N SER A 57 -17.10 -15.99 -11.06
CA SER A 57 -18.08 -16.84 -11.73
C SER A 57 -17.37 -17.73 -12.75
N ILE A 58 -17.61 -19.03 -12.67
CA ILE A 58 -17.01 -20.03 -13.58
C ILE A 58 -18.14 -20.73 -14.33
N PHE A 59 -18.14 -20.57 -15.65
CA PHE A 59 -19.09 -21.21 -16.56
C PHE A 59 -18.37 -22.36 -17.27
N LYS A 60 -18.79 -23.60 -16.98
CA LYS A 60 -18.32 -24.79 -17.69
C LYS A 60 -19.14 -24.97 -18.95
N ILE A 61 -18.55 -24.69 -20.10
CA ILE A 61 -19.23 -24.75 -21.40
C ILE A 61 -19.29 -26.16 -21.93
N LEU A 62 -18.12 -26.85 -21.93
CA LEU A 62 -17.97 -28.24 -22.32
C LEU A 62 -16.90 -28.90 -21.45
N PRO A 63 -16.79 -30.24 -21.44
CA PRO A 63 -15.65 -30.91 -20.80
C PRO A 63 -14.32 -30.38 -21.35
N GLY A 64 -13.49 -29.83 -20.45
CA GLY A 64 -12.22 -29.20 -20.81
C GLY A 64 -12.33 -27.74 -21.26
N TRP A 65 -13.53 -27.13 -21.33
CA TRP A 65 -13.69 -25.71 -21.70
C TRP A 65 -14.49 -24.95 -20.64
N SER A 66 -13.91 -23.89 -20.12
CA SER A 66 -14.54 -23.00 -19.15
C SER A 66 -14.28 -21.53 -19.46
N VAL A 67 -15.20 -20.67 -19.07
CA VAL A 67 -15.08 -19.22 -19.09
C VAL A 67 -15.20 -18.73 -17.64
N THR A 68 -14.27 -17.91 -17.23
CA THR A 68 -14.25 -17.32 -15.88
C THR A 68 -14.34 -15.80 -15.98
N ALA A 69 -15.25 -15.23 -15.22
CA ALA A 69 -15.39 -13.79 -15.01
C ALA A 69 -15.10 -13.48 -13.54
N GLU A 70 -14.23 -12.52 -13.29
CA GLU A 70 -13.86 -12.07 -11.95
C GLU A 70 -14.02 -10.55 -11.87
N TYR A 71 -14.56 -10.08 -10.77
CA TYR A 71 -14.61 -8.66 -10.47
C TYR A 71 -14.17 -8.43 -9.03
N THR A 72 -13.28 -7.47 -8.84
CA THR A 72 -12.81 -7.02 -7.53
C THR A 72 -13.02 -5.52 -7.40
N PHE A 73 -13.62 -5.14 -6.30
CA PHE A 73 -13.75 -3.76 -5.85
C PHE A 73 -13.04 -3.62 -4.51
N ASP A 74 -12.09 -2.68 -4.43
CA ASP A 74 -11.43 -2.27 -3.19
C ASP A 74 -11.67 -0.79 -2.96
N ARG A 75 -11.93 -0.46 -1.70
CA ARG A 75 -11.91 0.91 -1.23
C ARG A 75 -11.01 1.01 -0.01
N LYS A 76 -10.10 1.96 0.00
CA LYS A 76 -9.28 2.30 1.17
C LYS A 76 -9.58 3.72 1.56
N ASP A 77 -10.11 3.90 2.77
CA ASP A 77 -10.33 5.20 3.39
C ASP A 77 -9.33 5.34 4.55
N VAL A 78 -8.58 6.44 4.57
CA VAL A 78 -7.65 6.78 5.65
C VAL A 78 -8.03 8.15 6.16
N ASN A 79 -8.44 8.20 7.43
CA ASN A 79 -8.72 9.45 8.13
C ASN A 79 -7.60 9.68 9.14
N TYR A 80 -6.95 10.80 9.04
CA TYR A 80 -5.90 11.24 9.94
C TYR A 80 -6.34 12.51 10.65
N ASP A 81 -6.21 12.50 11.98
CA ASP A 81 -6.56 13.58 12.88
C ASP A 81 -5.35 13.86 13.75
N PHE A 82 -4.95 15.11 13.84
CA PHE A 82 -3.79 15.54 14.59
C PHE A 82 -3.98 16.93 15.19
N TYR A 83 -3.67 17.05 16.47
CA TYR A 83 -3.59 18.34 17.14
C TYR A 83 -2.23 18.51 17.81
N SER A 84 -1.53 19.58 17.50
CA SER A 84 -0.31 20.01 18.16
C SER A 84 -0.62 21.20 19.06
N GLY A 85 -0.91 20.92 20.33
CA GLY A 85 -1.19 21.93 21.34
C GLY A 85 0.06 22.45 22.00
N SER A 86 0.00 23.68 22.51
CA SER A 86 1.03 24.27 23.33
C SER A 86 0.79 23.94 24.81
N PHE A 87 1.83 23.69 25.54
CA PHE A 87 1.82 23.62 27.00
C PHE A 87 2.86 24.56 27.58
N LYS A 88 2.60 25.02 28.81
CA LYS A 88 3.54 25.86 29.56
C LYS A 88 4.53 24.99 30.32
N TYR A 89 5.76 25.44 30.41
CA TYR A 89 6.79 24.82 31.22
C TYR A 89 7.71 25.87 31.85
N ALA A 90 8.34 25.52 32.96
CA ALA A 90 9.42 26.31 33.54
C ALA A 90 10.78 25.87 32.97
N ASP A 91 11.63 26.81 32.57
CA ASP A 91 12.99 26.52 32.21
C ASP A 91 13.91 26.39 33.44
N CYS A 92 15.20 26.12 33.24
CA CYS A 92 16.17 26.00 34.32
C CYS A 92 16.42 27.30 35.11
N GLN A 93 15.91 28.42 34.64
CA GLN A 93 15.96 29.72 35.29
C GLN A 93 14.60 30.08 35.93
N LEU A 94 13.67 29.12 36.00
CA LEU A 94 12.30 29.28 36.49
C LEU A 94 11.45 30.28 35.68
N ALA A 95 11.88 30.62 34.47
CA ALA A 95 11.08 31.43 33.57
C ALA A 95 10.00 30.58 32.88
N VAL A 96 8.77 31.09 32.87
CA VAL A 96 7.65 30.39 32.20
C VAL A 96 7.78 30.54 30.69
N LYS A 97 7.77 29.42 29.99
CA LYS A 97 7.82 29.36 28.51
C LYS A 97 6.70 28.51 27.98
N ASN A 98 6.33 28.75 26.74
CA ASN A 98 5.43 27.90 25.99
C ASN A 98 6.26 26.91 25.12
N SER A 99 5.81 25.66 24.99
CA SER A 99 6.45 24.65 24.13
C SER A 99 6.34 24.99 22.65
N ILE A 100 5.33 25.77 22.29
CA ILE A 100 5.06 26.27 20.95
C ILE A 100 4.72 27.77 21.11
N GLU A 101 5.19 28.62 20.21
CA GLU A 101 4.85 30.02 20.19
C GLU A 101 3.33 30.22 20.12
N ALA A 102 2.85 31.29 20.73
CA ALA A 102 1.42 31.62 20.77
C ALA A 102 0.84 31.70 19.35
N GLY A 103 -0.27 31.00 19.12
CA GLY A 103 -0.93 30.94 17.82
C GLY A 103 -0.27 30.01 16.77
N GLN A 104 0.80 29.30 17.12
CA GLN A 104 1.43 28.33 16.24
C GLN A 104 0.96 26.89 16.51
N ASP A 105 0.16 26.66 17.54
CA ASP A 105 -0.59 25.44 17.71
C ASP A 105 -1.51 25.22 16.52
N TYR A 106 -1.68 23.96 16.07
CA TYR A 106 -2.49 23.70 14.91
C TYR A 106 -3.27 22.39 15.01
N TYR A 107 -4.42 22.40 14.36
CA TYR A 107 -5.25 21.24 14.13
C TYR A 107 -5.21 20.86 12.64
N LYS A 108 -4.99 19.58 12.35
CA LYS A 108 -4.90 19.04 11.01
C LYS A 108 -5.82 17.84 10.84
N LEU A 109 -6.63 17.87 9.79
CA LEU A 109 -7.37 16.73 9.28
C LEU A 109 -6.86 16.35 7.89
N GLN A 110 -6.80 15.04 7.61
CA GLN A 110 -6.45 14.52 6.30
C GLN A 110 -7.34 13.32 5.99
N ASP A 111 -8.03 13.39 4.87
CA ASP A 111 -8.85 12.33 4.34
C ASP A 111 -8.27 11.84 3.03
N GLU A 112 -7.91 10.55 2.99
CA GLU A 112 -7.46 9.88 1.78
C GLU A 112 -8.46 8.80 1.39
N GLN A 113 -8.82 8.78 0.12
CA GLN A 113 -9.68 7.76 -0.44
C GLN A 113 -9.04 7.15 -1.68
N THR A 114 -8.86 5.84 -1.68
CA THR A 114 -8.49 5.08 -2.87
C THR A 114 -9.63 4.17 -3.26
N ARG A 115 -10.02 4.17 -4.54
CA ARG A 115 -10.99 3.22 -5.12
C ARG A 115 -10.28 2.45 -6.21
N TYR A 116 -10.31 1.12 -6.12
CA TYR A 116 -9.73 0.23 -7.10
C TYR A 116 -10.78 -0.73 -7.62
N ASN A 117 -10.81 -0.90 -8.94
CA ASN A 117 -11.67 -1.85 -9.63
C ASN A 117 -10.80 -2.70 -10.55
N ALA A 118 -11.03 -4.00 -10.53
CA ALA A 118 -10.42 -4.93 -11.47
C ALA A 118 -11.46 -5.89 -12.04
N PHE A 119 -11.44 -6.04 -13.34
CA PHE A 119 -12.27 -6.98 -14.08
C PHE A 119 -11.39 -7.91 -14.90
N ASN A 120 -11.57 -9.22 -14.74
CA ASN A 120 -10.92 -10.25 -15.51
C ASN A 120 -11.97 -11.11 -16.20
N LEU A 121 -11.78 -11.36 -17.49
CA LEU A 121 -12.57 -12.31 -18.25
C LEU A 121 -11.61 -13.20 -19.03
N TYR A 122 -11.64 -14.51 -18.80
CA TYR A 122 -10.76 -15.42 -19.49
C TYR A 122 -11.40 -16.77 -19.77
N SER A 123 -11.03 -17.36 -20.90
CA SER A 123 -11.45 -18.67 -21.35
C SER A 123 -10.29 -19.63 -21.26
N ASN A 124 -10.51 -20.80 -20.66
CA ASN A 124 -9.57 -21.90 -20.58
C ASN A 124 -10.11 -23.08 -21.38
N PHE A 125 -9.25 -23.63 -22.21
CA PHE A 125 -9.51 -24.85 -22.96
C PHE A 125 -8.39 -25.85 -22.69
N GLU A 126 -8.74 -27.08 -22.33
CA GLU A 126 -7.82 -28.17 -22.10
C GLU A 126 -8.31 -29.43 -22.82
N LYS A 127 -7.44 -30.04 -23.59
CA LYS A 127 -7.72 -31.31 -24.26
C LYS A 127 -6.47 -32.18 -24.34
N LYS A 128 -6.67 -33.46 -24.09
CA LYS A 128 -5.63 -34.46 -24.24
C LYS A 128 -6.12 -35.50 -25.23
N TRP A 129 -5.31 -35.82 -26.22
CA TRP A 129 -5.55 -36.89 -27.17
C TRP A 129 -4.28 -37.68 -27.43
N GLY A 130 -4.30 -38.95 -27.04
CA GLY A 130 -3.14 -39.83 -27.08
C GLY A 130 -1.96 -39.25 -26.28
N LYS A 131 -0.85 -38.99 -26.94
CA LYS A 131 0.38 -38.43 -26.34
C LYS A 131 0.42 -36.89 -26.32
N HIS A 132 -0.57 -36.24 -26.88
CA HIS A 132 -0.61 -34.81 -27.03
C HIS A 132 -1.51 -34.16 -25.94
N GLY A 133 -0.96 -33.29 -25.15
CA GLY A 133 -1.68 -32.45 -24.20
C GLY A 133 -1.65 -30.99 -24.65
N PHE A 134 -2.81 -30.35 -24.66
CA PHE A 134 -3.00 -28.99 -25.10
C PHE A 134 -3.81 -28.22 -24.06
N LYS A 135 -3.29 -27.05 -23.63
CA LYS A 135 -4.03 -26.11 -22.78
C LYS A 135 -3.87 -24.73 -23.37
N ALA A 136 -4.98 -24.06 -23.62
CA ALA A 136 -5.01 -22.70 -24.11
C ALA A 136 -5.80 -21.82 -23.14
N MET A 137 -5.33 -20.60 -22.96
CA MET A 137 -6.03 -19.57 -22.23
C MET A 137 -5.97 -18.28 -23.04
N VAL A 138 -7.08 -17.61 -23.17
CA VAL A 138 -7.18 -16.25 -23.72
C VAL A 138 -8.02 -15.42 -22.77
N GLY A 139 -7.61 -14.19 -22.54
CA GLY A 139 -8.33 -13.35 -21.61
C GLY A 139 -8.11 -11.87 -21.80
N PHE A 140 -8.92 -11.15 -21.09
CA PHE A 140 -8.94 -9.70 -21.00
C PHE A 140 -8.91 -9.30 -19.53
N ASN A 141 -8.13 -8.28 -19.21
CA ASN A 141 -8.08 -7.65 -17.89
C ASN A 141 -8.28 -6.14 -18.06
N GLN A 142 -9.01 -5.54 -17.15
CA GLN A 142 -9.10 -4.10 -17.02
C GLN A 142 -9.06 -3.73 -15.55
N GLU A 143 -8.18 -2.78 -15.22
CA GLU A 143 -8.01 -2.23 -13.88
C GLU A 143 -8.16 -0.72 -13.92
N SER A 144 -8.67 -0.16 -12.86
CA SER A 144 -8.71 1.29 -12.65
C SER A 144 -8.49 1.61 -11.18
N SER A 145 -7.76 2.67 -10.93
CA SER A 145 -7.55 3.21 -9.59
C SER A 145 -7.81 4.70 -9.61
N TYR A 146 -8.53 5.17 -8.62
CA TYR A 146 -8.79 6.57 -8.34
C TYR A 146 -8.34 6.87 -6.92
N TYR A 147 -7.48 7.88 -6.76
CA TYR A 147 -7.00 8.37 -5.47
C TYR A 147 -7.40 9.82 -5.30
N LYS A 148 -7.89 10.15 -4.12
CA LYS A 148 -8.20 11.51 -3.70
C LYS A 148 -7.65 11.74 -2.31
N LEU A 149 -7.00 12.87 -2.11
CA LEU A 149 -6.56 13.41 -0.83
C LEU A 149 -7.26 14.76 -0.63
N PHE A 150 -7.73 14.99 0.58
CA PHE A 150 -8.08 16.30 1.09
C PHE A 150 -7.39 16.48 2.43
N MET A 151 -6.73 17.62 2.62
CA MET A 151 -6.05 17.99 3.86
C MET A 151 -6.40 19.43 4.22
N GLY A 152 -6.77 19.62 5.45
CA GLY A 152 -6.95 20.93 6.05
C GLY A 152 -6.12 21.08 7.32
N GLN A 153 -5.59 22.26 7.53
CA GLN A 153 -4.89 22.66 8.75
C GLN A 153 -5.34 24.07 9.15
N VAL A 154 -5.49 24.29 10.43
CA VAL A 154 -5.81 25.60 10.98
C VAL A 154 -5.00 25.84 12.24
N LYS A 155 -4.46 27.05 12.39
CA LYS A 155 -3.68 27.48 13.55
C LYS A 155 -4.54 28.22 14.58
N GLY A 156 -3.99 28.37 15.80
CA GLY A 156 -4.53 29.23 16.86
C GLY A 156 -5.87 28.73 17.38
N GLN A 157 -5.89 27.53 18.01
CA GLN A 157 -7.11 26.98 18.57
C GLN A 157 -7.58 27.75 19.79
N THR A 158 -8.82 28.25 19.77
CA THR A 158 -9.45 28.97 20.89
C THR A 158 -9.88 28.00 22.00
N ALA A 159 -10.16 26.75 21.66
CA ALA A 159 -10.54 25.69 22.61
C ALA A 159 -9.64 24.45 22.42
N PRO A 160 -8.44 24.42 23.04
CA PRO A 160 -7.48 23.32 22.86
C PRO A 160 -8.00 21.92 23.26
N SER A 161 -8.98 21.87 24.16
CA SER A 161 -9.59 20.59 24.60
C SER A 161 -10.50 19.95 23.55
N VAL A 162 -11.01 20.75 22.60
CA VAL A 162 -11.85 20.31 21.49
C VAL A 162 -11.38 21.00 20.21
N PRO A 163 -10.22 20.61 19.68
CA PRO A 163 -9.67 21.24 18.48
C PRO A 163 -10.59 21.04 17.27
N SER A 164 -10.80 22.11 16.49
CA SER A 164 -11.67 22.07 15.32
C SER A 164 -11.27 23.13 14.30
N PHE A 165 -11.72 23.00 13.04
CA PHE A 165 -11.51 24.03 12.03
C PHE A 165 -12.22 25.35 12.34
N GLU A 166 -13.36 25.26 12.98
CA GLU A 166 -14.16 26.44 13.38
C GLU A 166 -13.52 27.18 14.56
N GLY A 167 -12.91 26.40 15.49
CA GLY A 167 -12.21 26.95 16.65
C GLY A 167 -10.84 27.57 16.35
N GLY A 168 -10.33 27.43 15.14
CA GLY A 168 -9.07 28.04 14.74
C GLY A 168 -9.22 29.49 14.30
N SER A 169 -8.47 30.40 14.95
CA SER A 169 -8.48 31.85 14.67
C SER A 169 -7.37 32.30 13.72
N GLY A 170 -6.37 31.46 13.52
CA GLY A 170 -5.18 31.76 12.72
C GLY A 170 -5.30 31.33 11.27
N GLU A 171 -4.13 31.16 10.63
CA GLU A 171 -3.99 30.76 9.23
C GLU A 171 -4.64 29.42 8.96
N LYS A 172 -5.37 29.34 7.83
CA LYS A 172 -5.98 28.13 7.32
C LYS A 172 -5.26 27.68 6.05
N LEU A 173 -4.77 26.44 6.04
CA LEU A 173 -4.18 25.79 4.87
C LEU A 173 -5.12 24.70 4.40
N LEU A 174 -5.49 24.73 3.13
CA LEU A 174 -6.25 23.66 2.46
C LEU A 174 -5.42 23.12 1.31
N GLN A 175 -5.42 21.81 1.16
CA GLN A 175 -4.76 21.12 0.07
C GLN A 175 -5.64 19.98 -0.40
N ASP A 176 -5.79 19.84 -1.69
CA ASP A 176 -6.38 18.67 -2.31
C ASP A 176 -5.48 18.12 -3.42
N SER A 177 -5.64 16.86 -3.69
CA SER A 177 -4.92 16.15 -4.76
C SER A 177 -5.77 14.99 -5.22
N TYR A 178 -5.72 14.71 -6.50
CA TYR A 178 -6.30 13.50 -7.05
C TYR A 178 -5.39 12.91 -8.12
N SER A 179 -5.45 11.60 -8.27
CA SER A 179 -4.80 10.91 -9.38
C SER A 179 -5.64 9.71 -9.79
N GLU A 180 -5.62 9.41 -11.07
CA GLU A 180 -6.29 8.24 -11.59
C GLU A 180 -5.44 7.56 -12.66
N TYR A 181 -5.58 6.25 -12.76
CA TYR A 181 -5.04 5.49 -13.86
C TYR A 181 -5.94 4.32 -14.21
N ALA A 182 -5.83 3.88 -15.44
CA ALA A 182 -6.46 2.66 -15.93
C ALA A 182 -5.44 1.84 -16.73
N ILE A 183 -5.51 0.53 -16.55
CA ILE A 183 -4.73 -0.46 -17.28
C ILE A 183 -5.71 -1.38 -18.00
N ARG A 184 -5.42 -1.71 -19.25
CA ARG A 184 -6.20 -2.64 -20.04
C ARG A 184 -5.25 -3.61 -20.72
N SER A 185 -5.55 -4.89 -20.63
CA SER A 185 -4.68 -5.94 -21.13
C SER A 185 -5.45 -7.03 -21.85
N GLY A 186 -4.93 -7.46 -22.99
CA GLY A 186 -5.29 -8.72 -23.59
C GLY A 186 -4.15 -9.72 -23.42
N PHE A 187 -4.45 -10.97 -23.07
CA PHE A 187 -3.42 -11.97 -22.86
C PHE A 187 -3.82 -13.34 -23.41
N ALA A 188 -2.82 -14.08 -23.85
CA ALA A 188 -2.99 -15.44 -24.30
C ALA A 188 -1.86 -16.33 -23.80
N ARG A 189 -2.17 -17.56 -23.48
CA ARG A 189 -1.22 -18.59 -23.09
C ARG A 189 -1.55 -19.88 -23.79
N LEU A 190 -0.51 -20.53 -24.32
CA LEU A 190 -0.60 -21.83 -24.93
C LEU A 190 0.44 -22.75 -24.28
N ASN A 191 -0.04 -23.85 -23.70
CA ASN A 191 0.81 -24.92 -23.21
C ASN A 191 0.57 -26.16 -24.07
N TYR A 192 1.64 -26.72 -24.58
CA TYR A 192 1.63 -27.96 -25.31
C TYR A 192 2.58 -28.95 -24.67
N SER A 193 2.14 -30.19 -24.52
CA SER A 193 2.98 -31.30 -24.05
C SER A 193 2.91 -32.47 -25.02
N PHE A 194 4.06 -33.05 -25.29
CA PHE A 194 4.15 -34.29 -26.03
C PHE A 194 4.69 -35.41 -25.15
N ASN A 195 3.90 -36.46 -25.03
CA ASN A 195 4.19 -37.64 -24.20
C ASN A 195 4.53 -37.31 -22.74
N ASP A 196 4.02 -36.16 -22.24
CA ASP A 196 4.33 -35.59 -20.94
C ASP A 196 5.85 -35.34 -20.68
N ARG A 197 6.70 -35.41 -21.73
CA ARG A 197 8.16 -35.25 -21.67
C ARG A 197 8.63 -33.91 -22.24
N TYR A 198 8.12 -33.55 -23.40
CA TYR A 198 8.47 -32.30 -24.08
C TYR A 198 7.37 -31.27 -23.83
N LEU A 199 7.76 -30.14 -23.30
CA LEU A 199 6.85 -29.12 -22.89
C LEU A 199 7.18 -27.83 -23.63
N LEU A 200 6.17 -27.20 -24.20
CA LEU A 200 6.25 -25.88 -24.81
C LEU A 200 5.21 -24.97 -24.14
N GLU A 201 5.63 -23.79 -23.73
CA GLU A 201 4.75 -22.74 -23.26
C GLU A 201 5.00 -21.46 -24.06
N LEU A 202 3.95 -20.90 -24.63
CA LEU A 202 3.94 -19.62 -25.31
C LEU A 202 3.01 -18.68 -24.53
N ASN A 203 3.48 -17.49 -24.20
CA ASN A 203 2.66 -16.45 -23.61
C ASN A 203 2.79 -15.18 -24.45
N GLY A 204 1.70 -14.47 -24.58
CA GLY A 204 1.65 -13.15 -25.16
C GLY A 204 0.74 -12.25 -24.33
N ARG A 205 1.20 -11.05 -24.03
CA ARG A 205 0.42 -10.04 -23.33
C ARG A 205 0.53 -8.71 -24.05
N TYR A 206 -0.62 -8.08 -24.28
CA TYR A 206 -0.72 -6.77 -24.88
C TYR A 206 -1.34 -5.82 -23.87
N ASP A 207 -0.52 -4.97 -23.26
CA ASP A 207 -0.88 -4.12 -22.14
C ASP A 207 -0.92 -2.66 -22.57
N GLY A 208 -1.96 -1.95 -22.11
CA GLY A 208 -2.10 -0.53 -22.27
C GLY A 208 -2.32 0.17 -20.95
N SER A 209 -1.61 1.29 -20.71
CA SER A 209 -1.73 2.09 -19.50
C SER A 209 -2.02 3.55 -19.82
N SER A 210 -2.96 4.14 -19.07
CA SER A 210 -3.29 5.56 -19.20
C SER A 210 -2.18 6.49 -18.71
N LYS A 211 -1.20 5.97 -17.97
CA LYS A 211 -0.04 6.73 -17.48
C LYS A 211 0.89 7.18 -18.61
N PHE A 212 0.83 6.51 -19.78
CA PHE A 212 1.66 6.83 -20.91
C PHE A 212 0.94 7.73 -21.92
N PRO A 213 1.67 8.54 -22.70
CA PRO A 213 1.13 9.33 -23.81
C PRO A 213 0.36 8.47 -24.81
N LYS A 214 -0.64 9.04 -25.48
CA LYS A 214 -1.56 8.31 -26.39
C LYS A 214 -0.85 7.40 -27.41
N ASN A 215 0.29 7.84 -27.94
CA ASN A 215 1.04 7.11 -28.98
C ASN A 215 1.92 5.97 -28.43
N SER A 216 2.11 5.86 -27.11
CA SER A 216 3.00 4.87 -26.47
C SER A 216 2.30 4.09 -25.35
N ARG A 217 0.98 4.08 -25.36
CA ARG A 217 0.17 3.46 -24.30
C ARG A 217 0.24 1.95 -24.27
N PHE A 218 0.45 1.34 -25.44
CA PHE A 218 0.34 -0.11 -25.60
C PHE A 218 1.69 -0.73 -25.91
N GLY A 219 1.97 -1.86 -25.25
CA GLY A 219 3.14 -2.67 -25.46
C GLY A 219 2.78 -4.16 -25.58
N PHE A 220 3.55 -4.89 -26.39
CA PHE A 220 3.41 -6.33 -26.52
C PHE A 220 4.58 -7.05 -25.85
N PHE A 221 4.28 -8.02 -24.99
CA PHE A 221 5.23 -8.74 -24.15
C PHE A 221 5.11 -10.25 -24.40
N PRO A 222 5.85 -10.79 -25.39
CA PRO A 222 5.87 -12.23 -25.65
C PRO A 222 6.84 -12.95 -24.72
N SER A 223 6.55 -14.22 -24.44
CA SER A 223 7.51 -15.13 -23.82
C SER A 223 7.32 -16.55 -24.33
N VAL A 224 8.43 -17.28 -24.39
CA VAL A 224 8.49 -18.69 -24.75
C VAL A 224 9.28 -19.47 -23.70
N SER A 225 8.81 -20.65 -23.39
CA SER A 225 9.50 -21.57 -22.49
C SER A 225 9.46 -22.99 -23.04
N LEU A 226 10.61 -23.64 -23.01
CA LEU A 226 10.79 -25.03 -23.40
C LEU A 226 11.16 -25.84 -22.16
N GLY A 227 10.56 -27.01 -22.01
CA GLY A 227 10.88 -27.94 -20.93
C GLY A 227 11.07 -29.35 -21.44
N TRP A 228 12.05 -30.03 -20.90
CA TRP A 228 12.32 -31.45 -21.19
C TRP A 228 12.45 -32.25 -19.91
N ARG A 229 11.57 -33.21 -19.73
CA ARG A 229 11.60 -34.16 -18.62
C ARG A 229 12.53 -35.33 -18.95
N MET A 230 13.81 -35.10 -18.80
CA MET A 230 14.85 -36.14 -19.09
C MET A 230 14.71 -37.35 -18.22
N GLY A 231 14.29 -37.23 -16.98
CA GLY A 231 14.06 -38.35 -16.06
C GLY A 231 13.06 -39.41 -16.57
N GLN A 232 12.21 -39.03 -17.56
CA GLN A 232 11.26 -39.96 -18.18
C GLN A 232 11.79 -40.64 -19.45
N GLU A 233 13.01 -40.29 -19.86
CA GLU A 233 13.63 -40.89 -21.04
C GLU A 233 14.23 -42.29 -20.73
N LYS A 234 14.24 -43.16 -21.76
CA LYS A 234 14.73 -44.54 -21.59
C LYS A 234 16.19 -44.60 -21.17
N PHE A 235 17.01 -43.64 -21.60
CA PHE A 235 18.43 -43.61 -21.25
C PHE A 235 18.69 -43.24 -19.78
N MET A 236 17.68 -42.67 -19.08
CA MET A 236 17.77 -42.32 -17.66
C MET A 236 17.20 -43.41 -16.73
N ASN A 237 16.85 -44.58 -17.24
CA ASN A 237 16.28 -45.67 -16.42
C ASN A 237 17.22 -46.13 -15.29
N TRP A 238 18.52 -46.00 -15.46
CA TRP A 238 19.54 -46.32 -14.45
C TRP A 238 19.49 -45.40 -13.22
N SER A 239 18.99 -44.19 -13.37
CA SER A 239 18.95 -43.22 -12.27
C SER A 239 17.67 -43.29 -11.41
N LYS A 240 16.66 -44.01 -11.82
CA LYS A 240 15.33 -44.08 -11.17
C LYS A 240 15.35 -44.62 -9.72
N SER A 241 16.43 -45.26 -9.28
CA SER A 241 16.58 -45.75 -7.92
C SER A 241 16.88 -44.60 -6.90
N TRP A 242 17.37 -43.48 -7.38
CA TRP A 242 17.80 -42.34 -6.54
C TRP A 242 17.35 -40.97 -7.05
N LEU A 243 16.82 -40.86 -8.28
CA LEU A 243 16.39 -39.65 -8.93
C LEU A 243 14.95 -39.82 -9.46
N ASP A 244 13.98 -39.19 -8.79
CA ASP A 244 12.56 -39.31 -9.13
C ASP A 244 12.16 -38.47 -10.35
N ASP A 245 12.66 -37.25 -10.50
CA ASP A 245 12.42 -36.41 -11.67
C ASP A 245 13.65 -35.56 -12.01
N PHE A 246 13.95 -35.46 -13.29
CA PHE A 246 14.97 -34.57 -13.82
C PHE A 246 14.41 -33.81 -15.02
N LYS A 247 14.29 -32.49 -14.87
CA LYS A 247 13.71 -31.59 -15.87
C LYS A 247 14.66 -30.44 -16.18
N LEU A 248 14.94 -30.28 -17.46
CA LEU A 248 15.59 -29.05 -17.97
C LEU A 248 14.53 -28.07 -18.45
N ARG A 249 14.74 -26.79 -18.19
CA ARG A 249 13.89 -25.71 -18.68
C ARG A 249 14.72 -24.55 -19.15
N ALA A 250 14.34 -23.99 -20.30
CA ALA A 250 14.85 -22.73 -20.83
C ALA A 250 13.67 -21.82 -21.14
N SER A 251 13.81 -20.53 -20.85
CA SER A 251 12.78 -19.54 -21.15
C SER A 251 13.41 -18.22 -21.61
N TYR A 252 12.71 -17.55 -22.52
CA TYR A 252 13.06 -16.24 -23.01
C TYR A 252 11.79 -15.40 -23.12
N GLY A 253 11.86 -14.11 -22.77
CA GLY A 253 10.70 -13.25 -22.83
C GLY A 253 11.05 -11.78 -22.67
N SER A 254 10.13 -10.95 -23.08
CA SER A 254 10.15 -9.50 -22.85
C SER A 254 9.22 -9.13 -21.70
N ILE A 255 9.66 -8.21 -20.85
CA ILE A 255 8.90 -7.70 -19.70
C ILE A 255 8.76 -6.20 -19.86
N GLY A 256 7.55 -5.68 -19.68
CA GLY A 256 7.27 -4.25 -19.58
C GLY A 256 7.14 -3.80 -18.15
N ASN A 257 7.59 -2.57 -17.86
CA ASN A 257 7.35 -1.88 -16.59
C ASN A 257 6.28 -0.79 -16.82
N GLN A 258 5.29 -0.69 -15.92
CA GLN A 258 4.15 0.24 -16.01
C GLN A 258 4.11 1.20 -14.83
#